data_2e2050788a992f0ea033d171639c2f6f
#
_entry.id   2e2050788a992f0ea033d171639c2f6f
#
_cell.length_a   1.000
_cell.length_b   1.000
_cell.length_c   1.000
_cell.angle_alpha   90.00
_cell.angle_beta   90.00
_cell.angle_gamma   90.00
#
_symmetry.space_group_name_H-M   'P 1'
#
loop_
_entity.id
_entity.type
_entity.pdbx_description
1 polymer ?
#
loop_
_entity_poly.entity_id
_entity_poly.type
_entity_poly.pdbx_seq_one_letter_code
_entity_poly.pdbx_strand_id
1 'polypeptide(L)'
;MHRGPCSLVRVSATPVAALAVALLSSLSRCSLLEPENSVVSALSPYFGTKTRYEDVNPGLLPDPEAPRRDPELLEETCTPVQLVALIRHGTRYPTTKQIRKLRQLHGLLQARGAEDDRTRAAGRGDLGAALADWPLWYADWMDGQLVEKGRQDMRQLALRLASLFPALFSRENYGRLQLVTSSKHRCVDSGAAFLQGLWQHYHPGLPPPDVADMECGPPRINDKLMRFFDHCEKFLTQVERNATALYHVEAFKTGPEMQNILKKVADILQVPVNNLNADLIQVAFFTCSFDLAIKGVKSPWCDVFDIDDAKVLEYLNDLKQYWKRGYGYTINSRSSCTLFQDIFQHLDKAVKQKQCSQPVSSPVILQFGHAETLLPLLSLMGYFKDKEPLTAYNYKEQMHRKFRSGHIVPYASNLIFVLYHCKNAKTPKEEFRVQLLLNEKVLPLAHSQETVSLYEDLKNHYKDILQSCHTSEECELPKVNTSDEL
;
A
#
# COMPACT_ATOMS: atom_id res chain seq x y z
N MET A 1 62.14 9.25 -61.91
CA MET A 1 63.38 8.99 -61.20
C MET A 1 63.15 8.92 -59.74
N HIS A 2 63.67 7.94 -59.12
CA HIS A 2 63.80 7.53 -57.71
C HIS A 2 62.67 6.79 -57.07
N ARG A 3 62.92 5.49 -56.98
CA ARG A 3 62.34 4.48 -56.12
C ARG A 3 62.91 4.63 -54.69
N GLY A 4 62.12 4.36 -53.69
CA GLY A 4 62.55 4.13 -52.32
C GLY A 4 61.51 3.23 -51.59
N PRO A 5 61.95 2.43 -50.61
CA PRO A 5 61.51 1.01 -50.53
C PRO A 5 60.38 0.71 -49.51
N CYS A 6 59.79 -0.45 -49.73
CA CYS A 6 58.88 -1.15 -48.79
C CYS A 6 59.52 -1.38 -47.42
N SER A 7 58.84 -1.09 -46.36
CA SER A 7 59.04 -1.66 -45.02
C SER A 7 57.85 -2.48 -44.54
N LEU A 8 58.15 -3.75 -44.33
CA LEU A 8 57.27 -4.75 -43.77
C LEU A 8 56.92 -4.38 -42.30
N VAL A 9 55.66 -4.18 -41.98
CA VAL A 9 55.18 -4.14 -40.61
C VAL A 9 54.79 -5.55 -40.19
N ARG A 10 55.51 -6.06 -39.22
CA ARG A 10 55.21 -7.32 -38.54
C ARG A 10 53.91 -7.14 -37.73
N VAL A 11 52.88 -7.93 -38.04
CA VAL A 11 51.70 -8.13 -37.20
C VAL A 11 52.08 -9.10 -36.08
N SER A 12 52.18 -8.60 -34.87
CA SER A 12 52.31 -9.45 -33.69
C SER A 12 50.92 -9.96 -33.28
N ALA A 13 50.74 -11.26 -33.31
CA ALA A 13 49.58 -11.94 -32.78
C ALA A 13 49.56 -11.84 -31.25
N THR A 14 48.61 -11.15 -30.68
CA THR A 14 48.26 -11.19 -29.25
C THR A 14 47.19 -12.24 -29.00
N PRO A 15 47.27 -13.01 -27.92
CA PRO A 15 46.48 -14.22 -27.77
C PRO A 15 45.04 -13.93 -27.34
N VAL A 16 44.11 -14.50 -28.07
CA VAL A 16 42.64 -14.50 -27.84
C VAL A 16 42.25 -15.26 -26.55
N ALA A 17 43.23 -15.87 -25.83
CA ALA A 17 42.96 -16.67 -24.62
C ALA A 17 42.68 -15.87 -23.34
N ALA A 18 43.03 -14.57 -23.27
CA ALA A 18 42.84 -13.78 -22.04
C ALA A 18 41.41 -13.17 -21.89
N LEU A 19 40.63 -13.06 -22.95
CA LEU A 19 39.28 -12.51 -22.90
C LEU A 19 38.21 -13.57 -22.52
N ALA A 20 38.47 -14.85 -22.76
CA ALA A 20 37.52 -15.93 -22.42
C ALA A 20 37.49 -16.22 -20.91
N VAL A 21 38.61 -16.01 -20.18
CA VAL A 21 38.65 -16.23 -18.72
C VAL A 21 38.01 -15.08 -17.95
N ALA A 22 37.99 -13.87 -18.45
CA ALA A 22 37.32 -12.71 -17.83
C ALA A 22 35.79 -12.76 -18.00
N LEU A 23 35.31 -13.35 -19.09
CA LEU A 23 33.84 -13.52 -19.34
C LEU A 23 33.27 -14.73 -18.56
N LEU A 24 34.07 -15.74 -18.27
CA LEU A 24 33.63 -16.89 -17.44
C LEU A 24 33.64 -16.55 -15.95
N SER A 25 34.41 -15.59 -15.48
CA SER A 25 34.40 -15.11 -14.10
C SER A 25 33.25 -14.13 -13.81
N SER A 26 32.64 -13.53 -14.83
CA SER A 26 31.43 -12.68 -14.67
C SER A 26 30.11 -13.45 -14.75
N LEU A 27 30.12 -14.68 -15.31
CA LEU A 27 28.95 -15.57 -15.36
C LEU A 27 28.84 -16.50 -14.13
N SER A 28 29.87 -16.63 -13.30
CA SER A 28 29.83 -17.40 -12.06
C SER A 28 29.36 -16.62 -10.82
N ARG A 29 28.90 -15.38 -10.98
CA ARG A 29 28.26 -14.60 -9.91
C ARG A 29 26.73 -14.51 -10.05
N CYS A 30 26.14 -15.34 -10.89
CA CYS A 30 24.70 -15.49 -10.92
C CYS A 30 24.30 -16.67 -10.04
N SER A 31 23.58 -16.38 -8.95
CA SER A 31 22.84 -17.29 -8.09
C SER A 31 23.67 -18.23 -7.18
N LEU A 32 24.17 -17.67 -6.08
CA LEU A 32 23.91 -18.24 -4.77
C LEU A 32 23.07 -17.19 -4.03
N LEU A 33 21.76 -17.17 -4.26
CA LEU A 33 20.81 -16.57 -3.35
C LEU A 33 20.92 -17.37 -2.05
N GLU A 34 21.52 -16.75 -1.05
CA GLU A 34 21.77 -17.35 0.25
C GLU A 34 20.44 -17.81 0.87
N PRO A 35 20.41 -18.96 1.57
CA PRO A 35 19.21 -19.47 2.25
C PRO A 35 18.62 -18.49 3.27
N GLU A 36 19.36 -17.50 3.73
CA GLU A 36 18.93 -16.44 4.65
C GLU A 36 17.86 -15.51 4.07
N ASN A 37 17.83 -15.27 2.76
CA ASN A 37 16.78 -14.47 2.11
C ASN A 37 15.44 -15.21 1.97
N SER A 38 15.42 -16.54 2.10
CA SER A 38 14.22 -17.34 1.88
C SER A 38 13.15 -17.15 2.98
N VAL A 39 13.56 -17.03 4.25
CA VAL A 39 12.63 -16.89 5.39
C VAL A 39 11.96 -15.52 5.37
N VAL A 40 12.70 -14.44 5.13
CA VAL A 40 12.15 -13.08 5.03
C VAL A 40 11.19 -12.97 3.85
N SER A 41 11.55 -13.55 2.71
CA SER A 41 10.69 -13.60 1.53
C SER A 41 9.39 -14.36 1.81
N ALA A 42 9.44 -15.43 2.65
CA ALA A 42 8.25 -16.20 3.00
C ALA A 42 7.31 -15.47 3.96
N LEU A 43 7.81 -14.65 4.89
CA LEU A 43 7.01 -13.89 5.85
C LEU A 43 6.44 -12.58 5.27
N SER A 44 7.11 -12.00 4.26
CA SER A 44 6.84 -10.63 3.79
C SER A 44 5.40 -10.39 3.30
N PRO A 45 4.65 -11.35 2.73
CA PRO A 45 3.26 -11.13 2.34
C PRO A 45 2.27 -11.03 3.52
N TYR A 46 2.68 -11.37 4.74
CA TYR A 46 1.79 -11.53 5.90
C TYR A 46 1.84 -10.36 6.91
N PHE A 47 2.57 -9.29 6.62
CA PHE A 47 2.68 -8.14 7.55
C PHE A 47 1.44 -7.24 7.61
N GLY A 48 0.31 -7.67 7.03
CA GLY A 48 -0.93 -6.91 7.00
C GLY A 48 -0.68 -5.51 6.41
N THR A 49 -1.20 -4.46 7.04
CA THR A 49 -1.00 -3.09 6.54
C THR A 49 0.45 -2.57 6.63
N LYS A 50 1.42 -3.40 7.00
CA LYS A 50 2.87 -3.07 6.98
C LYS A 50 3.62 -3.80 5.86
N THR A 51 2.89 -4.55 5.03
CA THR A 51 3.43 -5.22 3.85
C THR A 51 3.97 -4.18 2.86
N ARG A 52 5.15 -4.43 2.29
CA ARG A 52 5.72 -3.60 1.22
C ARG A 52 4.97 -3.84 -0.08
N TYR A 53 5.02 -2.85 -0.96
CA TYR A 53 4.30 -2.91 -2.25
C TYR A 53 4.76 -4.09 -3.12
N GLU A 54 6.07 -4.25 -3.25
CA GLU A 54 6.70 -5.29 -4.06
C GLU A 54 6.43 -6.71 -3.56
N ASP A 55 6.22 -6.91 -2.25
CA ASP A 55 6.01 -8.24 -1.66
C ASP A 55 4.71 -8.91 -2.11
N VAL A 56 3.72 -8.12 -2.49
CA VAL A 56 2.40 -8.62 -2.93
C VAL A 56 2.08 -8.24 -4.38
N ASN A 57 2.98 -7.53 -5.02
CA ASN A 57 2.88 -7.14 -6.42
C ASN A 57 4.16 -7.54 -7.20
N PRO A 58 4.56 -8.82 -7.17
CA PRO A 58 5.71 -9.28 -7.94
C PRO A 58 5.45 -9.05 -9.44
N GLY A 59 6.47 -8.63 -10.18
CA GLY A 59 6.38 -8.38 -11.61
C GLY A 59 5.95 -6.95 -12.01
N LEU A 60 5.75 -6.04 -11.05
CA LEU A 60 5.63 -4.60 -11.35
C LEU A 60 6.99 -3.89 -11.51
N LEU A 61 8.10 -4.61 -11.42
CA LEU A 61 9.40 -4.12 -11.88
C LEU A 61 9.33 -3.92 -13.40
N PRO A 62 10.01 -2.91 -13.93
CA PRO A 62 9.70 -2.36 -15.24
C PRO A 62 9.92 -3.37 -16.36
N ASP A 63 8.88 -4.06 -16.76
CA ASP A 63 8.76 -4.55 -18.11
C ASP A 63 7.96 -3.49 -18.89
N PRO A 64 8.63 -2.62 -19.65
CA PRO A 64 7.95 -1.59 -20.41
C PRO A 64 7.10 -2.16 -21.56
N GLU A 65 7.22 -3.45 -21.87
CA GLU A 65 6.55 -4.10 -23.01
C GLU A 65 5.35 -4.97 -22.62
N ALA A 66 5.08 -5.20 -21.34
CA ALA A 66 3.90 -5.97 -20.95
C ALA A 66 2.62 -5.21 -21.34
N PRO A 67 1.75 -5.77 -22.20
CA PRO A 67 0.50 -5.14 -22.58
C PRO A 67 -0.43 -5.12 -21.36
N ARG A 68 -0.49 -3.97 -20.69
CA ARG A 68 -1.34 -3.73 -19.50
C ARG A 68 -2.69 -3.13 -19.87
N ARG A 69 -2.98 -3.00 -21.15
CA ARG A 69 -4.27 -2.54 -21.67
C ARG A 69 -5.17 -3.74 -21.96
N ASP A 70 -6.43 -3.58 -21.63
CA ASP A 70 -7.44 -4.56 -22.03
C ASP A 70 -7.47 -4.67 -23.56
N PRO A 71 -7.40 -5.88 -24.15
CA PRO A 71 -7.49 -6.07 -25.60
C PRO A 71 -8.75 -5.42 -26.21
N GLU A 72 -9.87 -5.43 -25.51
CA GLU A 72 -11.11 -4.80 -26.00
C GLU A 72 -10.99 -3.29 -26.17
N LEU A 73 -10.18 -2.61 -25.32
CA LEU A 73 -9.91 -1.18 -25.47
C LEU A 73 -8.96 -0.86 -26.61
N LEU A 74 -8.18 -1.86 -27.10
CA LEU A 74 -7.26 -1.69 -28.21
C LEU A 74 -7.96 -1.88 -29.58
N GLU A 75 -9.01 -2.69 -29.64
CA GLU A 75 -9.79 -2.93 -30.87
C GLU A 75 -10.72 -1.76 -31.19
N GLU A 76 -11.20 -1.04 -30.15
CA GLU A 76 -11.95 0.19 -30.31
C GLU A 76 -11.01 1.41 -30.19
N THR A 77 -11.24 2.45 -30.98
CA THR A 77 -10.48 3.71 -30.95
C THR A 77 -10.76 4.50 -29.68
N CYS A 78 -10.60 3.87 -28.51
CA CYS A 78 -10.81 4.44 -27.19
C CYS A 78 -9.51 5.05 -26.66
N THR A 79 -9.58 6.30 -26.20
CA THR A 79 -8.44 7.00 -25.61
C THR A 79 -8.72 7.36 -24.16
N PRO A 80 -7.76 7.19 -23.22
CA PRO A 80 -7.94 7.63 -21.85
C PRO A 80 -8.03 9.15 -21.80
N VAL A 81 -9.07 9.68 -21.16
CA VAL A 81 -9.34 11.13 -21.07
C VAL A 81 -9.24 11.67 -19.66
N GLN A 82 -9.43 10.82 -18.65
CA GLN A 82 -9.21 11.19 -17.26
C GLN A 82 -8.77 9.97 -16.42
N LEU A 83 -7.91 10.24 -15.44
CA LEU A 83 -7.49 9.30 -14.41
C LEU A 83 -7.75 9.92 -13.04
N VAL A 84 -8.45 9.20 -12.16
CA VAL A 84 -8.61 9.53 -10.75
C VAL A 84 -7.96 8.43 -9.92
N ALA A 85 -6.89 8.74 -9.18
CA ALA A 85 -6.15 7.78 -8.38
C ALA A 85 -6.22 8.13 -6.90
N LEU A 86 -6.70 7.18 -6.09
CA LEU A 86 -6.60 7.22 -4.65
C LEU A 86 -5.39 6.39 -4.21
N ILE A 87 -4.40 7.02 -3.60
CA ILE A 87 -3.08 6.46 -3.31
C ILE A 87 -2.83 6.48 -1.80
N ARG A 88 -2.47 5.34 -1.23
CA ARG A 88 -1.96 5.27 0.14
C ARG A 88 -0.54 5.81 0.20
N HIS A 89 -0.19 6.53 1.27
CA HIS A 89 1.20 6.97 1.52
C HIS A 89 2.20 5.80 1.41
N GLY A 90 3.45 6.10 1.06
CA GLY A 90 4.55 5.15 0.98
C GLY A 90 4.98 4.56 2.33
N THR A 91 6.04 3.76 2.29
CA THR A 91 6.65 3.16 3.47
C THR A 91 7.03 4.22 4.50
N ARG A 92 6.75 3.97 5.78
CA ARG A 92 6.92 4.91 6.88
C ARG A 92 7.50 4.28 8.14
N TYR A 93 8.04 5.10 9.02
CA TYR A 93 8.43 4.69 10.37
C TYR A 93 7.22 4.20 11.20
N PRO A 94 7.46 3.39 12.26
CA PRO A 94 6.43 3.06 13.23
C PRO A 94 5.85 4.33 13.88
N THR A 95 4.60 4.24 14.34
CA THR A 95 3.97 5.34 15.12
C THR A 95 4.47 5.34 16.56
N THR A 96 4.32 6.46 17.25
CA THR A 96 4.66 6.58 18.68
C THR A 96 4.07 5.45 19.54
N LYS A 97 2.82 5.04 19.26
CA LYS A 97 2.20 3.90 19.97
C LYS A 97 2.98 2.59 19.74
N GLN A 98 3.48 2.35 18.53
CA GLN A 98 4.29 1.18 18.21
C GLN A 98 5.69 1.29 18.82
N ILE A 99 6.33 2.47 18.74
CA ILE A 99 7.64 2.74 19.35
C ILE A 99 7.61 2.50 20.87
N ARG A 100 6.55 2.92 21.56
CA ARG A 100 6.39 2.65 23.01
C ARG A 100 6.33 1.15 23.31
N LYS A 101 5.59 0.37 22.52
CA LYS A 101 5.54 -1.10 22.67
C LYS A 101 6.90 -1.75 22.37
N LEU A 102 7.64 -1.23 21.37
CA LEU A 102 9.01 -1.69 21.08
C LEU A 102 9.97 -1.41 22.23
N ARG A 103 9.86 -0.24 22.87
CA ARG A 103 10.64 0.08 24.09
C ARG A 103 10.30 -0.88 25.23
N GLN A 104 9.01 -1.19 25.43
CA GLN A 104 8.61 -2.16 26.44
C GLN A 104 9.20 -3.53 26.17
N LEU A 105 9.11 -4.01 24.93
CA LEU A 105 9.68 -5.30 24.52
C LEU A 105 11.20 -5.33 24.68
N HIS A 106 11.90 -4.29 24.23
CA HIS A 106 13.34 -4.15 24.39
C HIS A 106 13.74 -4.12 25.87
N GLY A 107 12.99 -3.41 26.72
CA GLY A 107 13.22 -3.37 28.17
C GLY A 107 13.12 -4.74 28.83
N LEU A 108 12.21 -5.61 28.38
CA LEU A 108 12.11 -7.00 28.86
C LEU A 108 13.38 -7.82 28.52
N LEU A 109 13.93 -7.60 27.32
CA LEU A 109 15.18 -8.28 26.91
C LEU A 109 16.39 -7.79 27.72
N GLN A 110 16.47 -6.48 27.98
CA GLN A 110 17.58 -5.87 28.74
C GLN A 110 17.57 -6.25 30.24
N ALA A 111 16.38 -6.26 30.86
CA ALA A 111 16.22 -6.65 32.28
C ALA A 111 16.73 -8.08 32.52
N ARG A 112 16.47 -8.97 31.58
CA ARG A 112 16.97 -10.35 31.63
C ARG A 112 18.50 -10.43 31.44
N GLY A 113 19.06 -9.64 30.51
CA GLY A 113 20.52 -9.60 30.28
C GLY A 113 21.31 -9.28 31.55
N ALA A 114 20.76 -8.44 32.42
CA ALA A 114 21.36 -8.06 33.69
C ALA A 114 21.30 -9.18 34.77
N GLU A 115 20.27 -10.04 34.74
CA GLU A 115 20.18 -11.19 35.66
C GLU A 115 21.09 -12.33 35.24
N ASP A 116 21.34 -12.51 33.96
CA ASP A 116 22.02 -13.66 33.35
C ASP A 116 23.55 -13.51 33.27
N ASP A 117 24.10 -12.32 33.55
CA ASP A 117 25.56 -12.10 33.60
C ASP A 117 26.23 -12.96 34.72
N ARG A 118 25.41 -13.46 35.65
CA ARG A 118 25.86 -14.41 36.72
C ARG A 118 25.83 -15.88 36.29
N THR A 119 25.18 -16.21 35.15
CA THR A 119 24.96 -17.61 34.67
C THR A 119 25.35 -17.83 33.21
N ARG A 120 26.20 -17.02 32.64
CA ARG A 120 26.56 -16.93 31.21
C ARG A 120 27.16 -18.19 30.56
N ALA A 121 27.24 -19.32 31.24
CA ALA A 121 27.93 -20.51 30.77
C ALA A 121 27.05 -21.62 30.14
N ALA A 122 25.72 -21.50 30.11
CA ALA A 122 24.85 -22.56 29.62
C ALA A 122 23.80 -22.07 28.60
N GLY A 123 24.14 -22.13 27.30
CA GLY A 123 23.18 -22.46 26.25
C GLY A 123 22.21 -21.38 25.81
N ARG A 124 22.60 -20.13 25.58
CA ARG A 124 21.82 -19.28 24.69
C ARG A 124 21.97 -19.78 23.26
N GLY A 125 20.88 -20.19 22.63
CA GLY A 125 20.87 -20.34 21.17
C GLY A 125 21.25 -19.02 20.50
N ASP A 126 21.84 -19.06 19.31
CA ASP A 126 22.31 -17.88 18.55
C ASP A 126 21.23 -16.79 18.39
N LEU A 127 19.94 -17.18 18.27
CA LEU A 127 18.82 -16.25 18.15
C LEU A 127 18.59 -15.43 19.42
N GLY A 128 18.67 -16.03 20.60
CA GLY A 128 18.50 -15.31 21.89
C GLY A 128 19.57 -14.24 22.08
N ALA A 129 20.81 -14.52 21.69
CA ALA A 129 21.90 -13.54 21.70
C ALA A 129 21.66 -12.40 20.69
N ALA A 130 21.30 -12.74 19.45
CA ALA A 130 21.01 -11.75 18.40
C ALA A 130 19.85 -10.79 18.77
N LEU A 131 18.82 -11.31 19.46
CA LEU A 131 17.70 -10.49 19.97
C LEU A 131 18.11 -9.59 21.12
N ALA A 132 18.97 -10.07 22.03
CA ALA A 132 19.50 -9.26 23.14
C ALA A 132 20.39 -8.11 22.63
N ASP A 133 21.13 -8.34 21.54
CA ASP A 133 22.01 -7.35 20.91
C ASP A 133 21.26 -6.45 19.89
N TRP A 134 19.99 -6.75 19.59
CA TRP A 134 19.21 -5.95 18.65
C TRP A 134 19.04 -4.52 19.17
N PRO A 135 19.52 -3.47 18.44
CA PRO A 135 19.46 -2.10 18.89
C PRO A 135 18.06 -1.52 18.70
N LEU A 136 17.49 -0.94 19.73
CA LEU A 136 16.27 -0.12 19.61
C LEU A 136 16.63 1.25 19.03
N TRP A 137 16.59 1.37 17.72
CA TRP A 137 16.97 2.59 17.00
C TRP A 137 15.80 3.55 16.71
N TYR A 138 14.56 3.16 17.04
CA TYR A 138 13.37 3.98 16.82
C TYR A 138 13.25 5.10 17.86
N ALA A 139 13.24 6.36 17.40
CA ALA A 139 13.10 7.55 18.22
C ALA A 139 11.70 8.19 18.09
N ASP A 140 11.29 9.01 19.07
CA ASP A 140 9.95 9.62 19.09
C ASP A 140 9.69 10.57 17.91
N TRP A 141 10.72 11.26 17.43
CA TRP A 141 10.62 12.14 16.26
C TRP A 141 10.25 11.40 14.96
N MET A 142 10.45 10.10 14.93
CA MET A 142 10.12 9.26 13.75
C MET A 142 8.61 9.02 13.57
N ASP A 143 7.77 9.37 14.54
CA ASP A 143 6.33 9.10 14.60
C ASP A 143 5.62 9.09 13.23
N GLY A 144 5.60 7.92 12.59
CA GLY A 144 4.88 7.71 11.34
C GLY A 144 5.34 8.57 10.16
N GLN A 145 6.55 9.14 10.19
CA GLN A 145 7.12 9.89 9.09
C GLN A 145 7.44 8.99 7.90
N LEU A 146 7.33 9.53 6.69
CA LEU A 146 7.70 8.84 5.45
C LEU A 146 9.22 8.57 5.45
N VAL A 147 9.61 7.35 5.09
CA VAL A 147 11.03 6.99 4.93
C VAL A 147 11.47 7.14 3.48
N GLU A 148 12.79 7.08 3.21
CA GLU A 148 13.31 7.22 1.83
C GLU A 148 12.77 6.13 0.90
N LYS A 149 12.65 4.88 1.36
CA LYS A 149 11.98 3.81 0.61
C LYS A 149 10.57 4.23 0.18
N GLY A 150 9.80 4.86 1.09
CA GLY A 150 8.46 5.35 0.77
C GLY A 150 8.46 6.48 -0.27
N ARG A 151 9.48 7.36 -0.27
CA ARG A 151 9.66 8.36 -1.32
C ARG A 151 10.00 7.70 -2.66
N GLN A 152 10.88 6.70 -2.65
CA GLN A 152 11.22 5.92 -3.84
C GLN A 152 10.00 5.18 -4.40
N ASP A 153 9.18 4.56 -3.56
CA ASP A 153 7.93 3.91 -3.97
C ASP A 153 7.03 4.87 -4.75
N MET A 154 6.89 6.12 -4.27
CA MET A 154 6.07 7.13 -4.93
C MET A 154 6.67 7.63 -6.24
N ARG A 155 7.99 7.88 -6.30
CA ARG A 155 8.68 8.25 -7.54
C ARG A 155 8.51 7.15 -8.60
N GLN A 156 8.70 5.89 -8.21
CA GLN A 156 8.55 4.75 -9.13
C GLN A 156 7.10 4.56 -9.58
N LEU A 157 6.12 4.73 -8.69
CA LEU A 157 4.70 4.70 -9.06
C LEU A 157 4.39 5.78 -10.10
N ALA A 158 4.91 7.00 -9.93
CA ALA A 158 4.73 8.08 -10.89
C ALA A 158 5.28 7.74 -12.28
N LEU A 159 6.50 7.17 -12.33
CA LEU A 159 7.14 6.74 -13.57
C LEU A 159 6.33 5.64 -14.27
N ARG A 160 5.85 4.64 -13.52
CA ARG A 160 5.04 3.55 -14.10
C ARG A 160 3.69 4.06 -14.62
N LEU A 161 3.01 4.93 -13.88
CA LEU A 161 1.73 5.50 -14.34
C LEU A 161 1.92 6.42 -15.55
N ALA A 162 2.99 7.21 -15.60
CA ALA A 162 3.30 8.03 -16.76
C ALA A 162 3.59 7.17 -18.00
N SER A 163 4.28 6.04 -17.83
CA SER A 163 4.54 5.07 -18.91
C SER A 163 3.27 4.33 -19.35
N LEU A 164 2.37 4.00 -18.40
CA LEU A 164 1.12 3.31 -18.69
C LEU A 164 0.09 4.21 -19.37
N PHE A 165 0.04 5.49 -19.03
CA PHE A 165 -0.92 6.47 -19.54
C PHE A 165 -0.23 7.73 -20.10
N PRO A 166 0.63 7.61 -21.14
CA PRO A 166 1.45 8.73 -21.64
C PRO A 166 0.61 9.91 -22.15
N ALA A 167 -0.59 9.66 -22.66
CA ALA A 167 -1.48 10.73 -23.11
C ALA A 167 -2.02 11.59 -21.96
N LEU A 168 -2.25 11.00 -20.78
CA LEU A 168 -2.72 11.71 -19.58
C LEU A 168 -1.57 12.43 -18.87
N PHE A 169 -0.42 11.76 -18.75
CA PHE A 169 0.78 12.29 -18.15
C PHE A 169 1.70 12.95 -19.21
N SER A 170 1.11 13.64 -20.19
CA SER A 170 1.89 14.42 -21.15
C SER A 170 2.40 15.71 -20.49
N ARG A 171 3.49 16.29 -21.05
CA ARG A 171 4.02 17.56 -20.54
C ARG A 171 2.99 18.70 -20.56
N GLU A 172 2.12 18.72 -21.58
CA GLU A 172 1.04 19.72 -21.71
C GLU A 172 0.01 19.62 -20.57
N ASN A 173 -0.15 18.43 -19.99
CA ASN A 173 -1.09 18.18 -18.89
C ASN A 173 -0.47 18.44 -17.52
N TYR A 174 0.87 18.62 -17.41
CA TYR A 174 1.55 18.70 -16.13
C TYR A 174 1.00 19.80 -15.22
N GLY A 175 0.81 21.02 -15.73
CA GLY A 175 0.20 22.13 -14.97
C GLY A 175 -1.30 21.95 -14.66
N ARG A 176 -1.95 20.90 -15.21
CA ARG A 176 -3.38 20.59 -15.03
C ARG A 176 -3.64 19.42 -14.10
N LEU A 177 -2.57 18.88 -13.53
CA LEU A 177 -2.67 17.84 -12.51
C LEU A 177 -3.27 18.42 -11.23
N GLN A 178 -4.14 17.66 -10.56
CA GLN A 178 -4.67 18.02 -9.25
C GLN A 178 -4.14 17.04 -8.21
N LEU A 179 -3.51 17.56 -7.16
CA LEU A 179 -3.08 16.78 -6.03
C LEU A 179 -3.85 17.18 -4.78
N VAL A 180 -4.43 16.18 -4.12
CA VAL A 180 -5.12 16.32 -2.84
C VAL A 180 -4.49 15.38 -1.84
N THR A 181 -4.19 15.86 -0.62
CA THR A 181 -3.59 15.03 0.43
C THR A 181 -4.32 15.21 1.75
N SER A 182 -4.16 14.24 2.66
CA SER A 182 -4.43 14.49 4.06
C SER A 182 -3.34 15.38 4.67
N SER A 183 -3.64 16.02 5.81
CA SER A 183 -2.67 16.86 6.55
C SER A 183 -1.49 16.08 7.15
N LYS A 184 -1.50 14.75 7.13
CA LYS A 184 -0.40 13.95 7.69
C LYS A 184 0.84 14.06 6.82
N HIS A 185 1.99 14.41 7.43
CA HIS A 185 3.28 14.59 6.74
C HIS A 185 3.58 13.51 5.71
N ARG A 186 3.39 12.23 6.07
CA ARG A 186 3.63 11.10 5.15
C ARG A 186 2.79 11.14 3.88
N CYS A 187 1.59 11.73 3.90
CA CYS A 187 0.76 11.86 2.69
C CYS A 187 1.23 13.05 1.85
N VAL A 188 1.52 14.18 2.48
CA VAL A 188 2.08 15.37 1.82
C VAL A 188 3.41 15.01 1.16
N ASP A 189 4.32 14.38 1.90
CA ASP A 189 5.62 13.92 1.39
C ASP A 189 5.49 12.86 0.28
N SER A 190 4.47 12.00 0.35
CA SER A 190 4.19 11.02 -0.70
C SER A 190 3.75 11.71 -2.00
N GLY A 191 2.86 12.71 -1.91
CA GLY A 191 2.46 13.53 -3.04
C GLY A 191 3.63 14.29 -3.64
N ALA A 192 4.47 14.90 -2.80
CA ALA A 192 5.69 15.60 -3.22
C ALA A 192 6.66 14.67 -3.95
N ALA A 193 6.90 13.47 -3.39
CA ALA A 193 7.78 12.48 -4.02
C ALA A 193 7.22 11.96 -5.35
N PHE A 194 5.89 11.83 -5.48
CA PHE A 194 5.24 11.49 -6.74
C PHE A 194 5.50 12.55 -7.81
N LEU A 195 5.33 13.84 -7.48
CA LEU A 195 5.63 14.95 -8.38
C LEU A 195 7.10 14.99 -8.78
N GLN A 196 8.02 14.70 -7.87
CA GLN A 196 9.45 14.57 -8.17
C GLN A 196 9.71 13.45 -9.20
N GLY A 197 9.00 12.33 -9.09
CA GLY A 197 9.07 11.24 -10.07
C GLY A 197 8.59 11.68 -11.46
N LEU A 198 7.47 12.41 -11.54
CA LEU A 198 6.99 12.99 -12.80
C LEU A 198 7.96 14.01 -13.37
N TRP A 199 8.55 14.86 -12.53
CA TRP A 199 9.58 15.80 -12.97
C TRP A 199 10.75 15.07 -13.62
N GLN A 200 11.26 14.02 -13.00
CA GLN A 200 12.35 13.18 -13.54
C GLN A 200 11.96 12.52 -14.87
N HIS A 201 10.70 12.14 -15.04
CA HIS A 201 10.19 11.61 -16.30
C HIS A 201 10.28 12.64 -17.44
N TYR A 202 9.95 13.91 -17.16
CA TYR A 202 9.99 14.99 -18.17
C TYR A 202 11.38 15.60 -18.36
N HIS A 203 12.26 15.49 -17.36
CA HIS A 203 13.59 16.10 -17.34
C HIS A 203 14.65 15.08 -16.88
N PRO A 204 14.95 14.06 -17.70
CA PRO A 204 15.92 13.04 -17.32
C PRO A 204 17.30 13.69 -16.99
N GLY A 205 17.86 13.28 -15.85
CA GLY A 205 19.18 13.76 -15.41
C GLY A 205 19.19 15.12 -14.70
N LEU A 206 18.08 15.85 -14.63
CA LEU A 206 17.99 17.09 -13.87
C LEU A 206 17.43 16.83 -12.45
N PRO A 207 17.96 17.46 -11.40
CA PRO A 207 17.39 17.39 -10.07
C PRO A 207 16.01 18.07 -10.06
N PRO A 208 15.02 17.53 -9.32
CA PRO A 208 13.71 18.16 -9.19
C PRO A 208 13.84 19.49 -8.41
N PRO A 209 13.08 20.53 -8.79
CA PRO A 209 12.95 21.75 -8.00
C PRO A 209 12.18 21.49 -6.69
N ASP A 210 12.09 22.50 -5.84
CA ASP A 210 11.14 22.45 -4.73
C ASP A 210 9.71 22.28 -5.28
N VAL A 211 8.89 21.51 -4.57
CA VAL A 211 7.49 21.25 -4.98
C VAL A 211 6.67 22.55 -5.08
N ALA A 212 7.00 23.55 -4.26
CA ALA A 212 6.37 24.86 -4.32
C ALA A 212 6.61 25.59 -5.66
N ASP A 213 7.72 25.30 -6.33
CA ASP A 213 8.13 25.89 -7.61
C ASP A 213 7.68 25.08 -8.84
N MET A 214 7.00 23.93 -8.62
CA MET A 214 6.47 23.13 -9.71
C MET A 214 5.19 23.73 -10.29
N GLU A 215 4.99 23.61 -11.60
CA GLU A 215 3.81 24.18 -12.33
C GLU A 215 2.46 23.71 -11.76
N CYS A 216 2.38 22.49 -11.23
CA CYS A 216 1.18 21.95 -10.59
C CYS A 216 0.96 22.46 -9.16
N GLY A 217 1.94 23.16 -8.59
CA GLY A 217 1.91 23.67 -7.22
C GLY A 217 1.95 22.58 -6.14
N PRO A 218 1.96 23.00 -4.87
CA PRO A 218 1.99 22.06 -3.74
C PRO A 218 0.66 21.30 -3.60
N PRO A 219 0.69 20.09 -3.03
CA PRO A 219 -0.52 19.30 -2.76
C PRO A 219 -1.53 20.08 -1.89
N ARG A 220 -2.79 20.08 -2.30
CA ARG A 220 -3.89 20.69 -1.52
C ARG A 220 -4.31 19.78 -0.39
N ILE A 221 -4.27 20.26 0.85
CA ILE A 221 -4.72 19.51 2.02
C ILE A 221 -6.26 19.51 2.09
N ASN A 222 -6.86 18.32 2.22
CA ASN A 222 -8.29 18.15 2.42
C ASN A 222 -8.58 16.93 3.31
N ASP A 223 -8.56 17.13 4.65
CA ASP A 223 -8.84 16.06 5.60
C ASP A 223 -10.30 15.61 5.59
N LYS A 224 -11.27 16.48 5.25
CA LYS A 224 -12.67 16.08 5.12
C LYS A 224 -12.86 15.01 4.04
N LEU A 225 -12.01 15.03 3.00
CA LEU A 225 -12.02 14.05 1.94
C LEU A 225 -11.09 12.87 2.21
N MET A 226 -9.84 13.12 2.64
CA MET A 226 -8.83 12.07 2.78
C MET A 226 -8.84 11.37 4.14
N ARG A 227 -9.50 11.96 5.14
CA ARG A 227 -9.67 11.45 6.50
C ARG A 227 -11.12 11.60 6.97
N PHE A 228 -12.08 11.37 6.08
CA PHE A 228 -13.52 11.48 6.33
C PHE A 228 -13.95 10.79 7.63
N PHE A 229 -13.31 9.67 7.98
CA PHE A 229 -13.59 8.90 9.19
C PHE A 229 -13.33 9.69 10.51
N ASP A 230 -12.40 10.66 10.50
CA ASP A 230 -12.17 11.54 11.66
C ASP A 230 -13.24 12.63 11.80
N HIS A 231 -14.06 12.83 10.77
CA HIS A 231 -15.13 13.82 10.71
C HIS A 231 -16.53 13.19 10.73
N CYS A 232 -16.63 11.88 10.98
CA CYS A 232 -17.88 11.14 11.03
C CYS A 232 -18.21 10.79 12.49
N GLU A 233 -19.06 11.58 13.13
CA GLU A 233 -19.34 11.42 14.58
C GLU A 233 -19.95 10.04 14.91
N LYS A 234 -20.82 9.53 14.05
CA LYS A 234 -21.38 8.18 14.20
C LYS A 234 -20.30 7.11 14.18
N PHE A 235 -19.32 7.20 13.26
CA PHE A 235 -18.17 6.30 13.25
C PHE A 235 -17.31 6.45 14.52
N LEU A 236 -17.02 7.69 14.92
CA LEU A 236 -16.23 7.96 16.12
C LEU A 236 -16.89 7.38 17.38
N THR A 237 -18.20 7.51 17.50
CA THR A 237 -18.95 7.03 18.66
C THR A 237 -19.16 5.52 18.63
N GLN A 238 -19.60 4.97 17.50
CA GLN A 238 -19.97 3.55 17.41
C GLN A 238 -18.77 2.61 17.26
N VAL A 239 -17.66 3.08 16.69
CA VAL A 239 -16.51 2.23 16.33
C VAL A 239 -15.23 2.70 17.01
N GLU A 240 -14.79 3.95 16.78
CA GLU A 240 -13.46 4.39 17.21
C GLU A 240 -13.31 4.46 18.73
N ARG A 241 -14.31 5.01 19.42
CA ARG A 241 -14.34 5.23 20.88
C ARG A 241 -15.10 4.13 21.64
N ASN A 242 -15.76 3.22 20.93
CA ASN A 242 -16.51 2.13 21.54
C ASN A 242 -15.60 0.96 21.91
N ALA A 243 -15.45 0.71 23.20
CA ALA A 243 -14.59 -0.36 23.71
C ALA A 243 -15.00 -1.77 23.23
N THR A 244 -16.30 -2.00 22.96
CA THR A 244 -16.82 -3.29 22.50
C THR A 244 -16.77 -3.47 20.99
N ALA A 245 -16.51 -2.41 20.22
CA ALA A 245 -16.49 -2.48 18.76
C ALA A 245 -15.43 -3.44 18.21
N LEU A 246 -14.37 -3.70 18.95
CA LEU A 246 -13.29 -4.62 18.57
C LEU A 246 -13.35 -5.94 19.37
N TYR A 247 -14.55 -6.37 19.81
CA TYR A 247 -14.74 -7.60 20.58
C TYR A 247 -14.00 -8.79 19.94
N HIS A 248 -14.18 -9.05 18.64
CA HIS A 248 -13.54 -10.17 17.98
C HIS A 248 -12.01 -10.05 17.94
N VAL A 249 -11.47 -8.84 17.90
CA VAL A 249 -10.01 -8.61 17.97
C VAL A 249 -9.49 -9.00 19.34
N GLU A 250 -10.14 -8.53 20.40
CA GLU A 250 -9.73 -8.82 21.79
C GLU A 250 -9.94 -10.30 22.14
N ALA A 251 -11.05 -10.92 21.70
CA ALA A 251 -11.27 -12.33 21.87
C ALA A 251 -10.21 -13.20 21.15
N PHE A 252 -9.82 -12.84 19.93
CA PHE A 252 -8.77 -13.56 19.21
C PHE A 252 -7.40 -13.43 19.87
N LYS A 253 -7.08 -12.28 20.46
CA LYS A 253 -5.83 -12.07 21.21
C LYS A 253 -5.66 -13.04 22.39
N THR A 254 -6.77 -13.49 22.98
CA THR A 254 -6.79 -14.46 24.07
C THR A 254 -7.10 -15.89 23.62
N GLY A 255 -7.36 -16.07 22.32
CA GLY A 255 -7.68 -17.36 21.72
C GLY A 255 -6.47 -18.30 21.58
N PRO A 256 -6.74 -19.60 21.29
CA PRO A 256 -5.71 -20.64 21.30
C PRO A 256 -4.59 -20.38 20.30
N GLU A 257 -4.84 -19.85 19.12
CA GLU A 257 -3.83 -19.54 18.11
C GLU A 257 -2.80 -18.54 18.65
N MET A 258 -3.25 -17.43 19.25
CA MET A 258 -2.38 -16.43 19.84
C MET A 258 -1.67 -16.93 21.10
N GLN A 259 -2.31 -17.76 21.90
CA GLN A 259 -1.68 -18.36 23.11
C GLN A 259 -0.53 -19.30 22.74
N ASN A 260 -0.63 -20.00 21.63
CA ASN A 260 0.47 -20.84 21.13
C ASN A 260 1.68 -19.99 20.72
N ILE A 261 1.46 -18.89 20.00
CA ILE A 261 2.54 -17.96 19.62
C ILE A 261 3.15 -17.30 20.87
N LEU A 262 2.33 -16.90 21.84
CA LEU A 262 2.80 -16.31 23.10
C LEU A 262 3.75 -17.26 23.85
N LYS A 263 3.38 -18.53 23.99
CA LYS A 263 4.24 -19.53 24.63
C LYS A 263 5.55 -19.73 23.86
N LYS A 264 5.46 -19.93 22.54
CA LYS A 264 6.65 -20.09 21.67
C LYS A 264 7.60 -18.90 21.81
N VAL A 265 7.09 -17.67 21.73
CA VAL A 265 7.93 -16.47 21.83
C VAL A 265 8.48 -16.29 23.25
N ALA A 266 7.71 -16.60 24.29
CA ALA A 266 8.18 -16.57 25.68
C ALA A 266 9.36 -17.54 25.87
N ASP A 267 9.28 -18.75 25.31
CA ASP A 267 10.35 -19.75 25.36
C ASP A 267 11.60 -19.29 24.61
N ILE A 268 11.44 -18.71 23.39
CA ILE A 268 12.57 -18.16 22.62
C ILE A 268 13.25 -16.99 23.38
N LEU A 269 12.45 -16.07 23.90
CA LEU A 269 12.94 -14.93 24.67
C LEU A 269 13.34 -15.33 26.10
N GLN A 270 12.96 -16.54 26.54
CA GLN A 270 13.13 -17.07 27.90
C GLN A 270 12.60 -16.09 28.97
N VAL A 271 11.46 -15.50 28.75
CA VAL A 271 10.75 -14.63 29.68
C VAL A 271 9.46 -15.32 30.16
N PRO A 272 8.96 -15.02 31.36
CA PRO A 272 7.66 -15.54 31.79
C PRO A 272 6.56 -15.14 30.80
N VAL A 273 5.68 -16.08 30.42
CA VAL A 273 4.57 -15.83 29.47
C VAL A 273 3.72 -14.64 29.91
N ASN A 274 3.52 -14.45 31.21
CA ASN A 274 2.73 -13.36 31.78
C ASN A 274 3.36 -11.96 31.55
N ASN A 275 4.62 -11.87 31.17
CA ASN A 275 5.29 -10.62 30.81
C ASN A 275 5.02 -10.21 29.36
N LEU A 276 4.44 -11.10 28.56
CA LEU A 276 4.08 -10.89 27.16
C LEU A 276 2.56 -10.79 27.00
N ASN A 277 2.15 -10.14 25.95
CA ASN A 277 0.76 -10.11 25.49
C ASN A 277 0.71 -10.06 23.95
N ALA A 278 -0.46 -10.29 23.36
CA ALA A 278 -0.65 -10.31 21.92
C ALA A 278 -0.19 -9.01 21.22
N ASP A 279 -0.28 -7.88 21.89
CA ASP A 279 0.14 -6.58 21.35
C ASP A 279 1.66 -6.46 21.25
N LEU A 280 2.41 -7.01 22.21
CA LEU A 280 3.87 -7.07 22.17
C LEU A 280 4.35 -8.08 21.09
N ILE A 281 3.68 -9.22 20.98
CA ILE A 281 3.96 -10.20 19.92
C ILE A 281 3.72 -9.57 18.54
N GLN A 282 2.60 -8.88 18.35
CA GLN A 282 2.32 -8.23 17.07
C GLN A 282 3.32 -7.14 16.72
N VAL A 283 3.80 -6.37 17.70
CA VAL A 283 4.82 -5.36 17.43
C VAL A 283 6.19 -5.97 17.16
N ALA A 284 6.55 -7.10 17.81
CA ALA A 284 7.74 -7.87 17.50
C ALA A 284 7.72 -8.36 16.03
N PHE A 285 6.61 -8.93 15.59
CA PHE A 285 6.41 -9.34 14.21
C PHE A 285 6.52 -8.16 13.22
N PHE A 286 5.92 -7.02 13.56
CA PHE A 286 6.06 -5.82 12.73
C PHE A 286 7.47 -5.23 12.74
N THR A 287 8.32 -5.54 13.72
CA THR A 287 9.71 -5.11 13.71
C THR A 287 10.49 -5.77 12.58
N CYS A 288 10.23 -7.05 12.31
CA CYS A 288 10.75 -7.72 11.12
C CYS A 288 10.39 -6.92 9.85
N SER A 289 9.11 -6.54 9.69
CA SER A 289 8.66 -5.73 8.56
C SER A 289 9.31 -4.34 8.51
N PHE A 290 9.42 -3.66 9.65
CA PHE A 290 10.00 -2.30 9.68
C PHE A 290 11.49 -2.29 9.36
N ASP A 291 12.28 -3.19 9.94
CA ASP A 291 13.73 -3.26 9.65
C ASP A 291 13.97 -3.62 8.18
N LEU A 292 13.17 -4.55 7.63
CA LEU A 292 13.22 -4.92 6.22
C LEU A 292 12.83 -3.73 5.32
N ALA A 293 11.70 -3.08 5.60
CA ALA A 293 11.17 -2.01 4.74
C ALA A 293 11.97 -0.71 4.83
N ILE A 294 12.60 -0.41 5.97
CA ILE A 294 13.26 0.88 6.22
C ILE A 294 14.77 0.78 5.96
N LYS A 295 15.41 -0.30 6.41
CA LYS A 295 16.85 -0.49 6.31
C LYS A 295 17.27 -1.51 5.25
N GLY A 296 16.32 -2.29 4.71
CA GLY A 296 16.62 -3.37 3.77
C GLY A 296 17.39 -4.53 4.41
N VAL A 297 17.33 -4.67 5.75
CA VAL A 297 18.06 -5.70 6.49
C VAL A 297 17.09 -6.72 7.10
N LYS A 298 17.55 -7.97 7.19
CA LYS A 298 16.87 -9.00 7.95
C LYS A 298 17.05 -8.70 9.45
N SER A 299 15.94 -8.46 10.14
CA SER A 299 15.94 -8.32 11.60
C SER A 299 16.00 -9.70 12.26
N PRO A 300 16.68 -9.90 13.40
CA PRO A 300 16.59 -11.15 14.17
C PRO A 300 15.15 -11.44 14.62
N TRP A 301 14.27 -10.44 14.68
CA TRP A 301 12.84 -10.63 14.92
C TRP A 301 12.14 -11.44 13.83
N CYS A 302 12.71 -11.54 12.63
CA CYS A 302 12.15 -12.37 11.55
C CYS A 302 12.29 -13.87 11.87
N ASP A 303 13.33 -14.27 12.56
CA ASP A 303 13.61 -15.68 12.90
C ASP A 303 12.81 -16.19 14.10
N VAL A 304 12.08 -15.31 14.79
CA VAL A 304 11.19 -15.67 15.89
C VAL A 304 9.92 -16.35 15.38
N PHE A 305 9.49 -16.03 14.15
CA PHE A 305 8.21 -16.42 13.59
C PHE A 305 8.37 -17.34 12.38
N ASP A 306 7.55 -18.36 12.31
CA ASP A 306 7.37 -19.17 11.09
C ASP A 306 6.17 -18.69 10.27
N ILE A 307 5.90 -19.37 9.15
CA ILE A 307 4.80 -19.01 8.23
C ILE A 307 3.43 -19.17 8.90
N ASP A 308 3.26 -20.13 9.78
CA ASP A 308 1.98 -20.38 10.44
C ASP A 308 1.71 -19.31 11.50
N ASP A 309 2.72 -18.88 12.25
CA ASP A 309 2.64 -17.70 13.11
C ASP A 309 2.29 -16.44 12.32
N ALA A 310 2.94 -16.25 11.16
CA ALA A 310 2.70 -15.09 10.29
C ALA A 310 1.25 -15.03 9.78
N LYS A 311 0.66 -16.18 9.43
CA LYS A 311 -0.76 -16.27 9.02
C LYS A 311 -1.71 -15.89 10.16
N VAL A 312 -1.42 -16.33 11.40
CA VAL A 312 -2.22 -15.98 12.59
C VAL A 312 -2.10 -14.47 12.88
N LEU A 313 -0.90 -13.91 12.81
CA LEU A 313 -0.66 -12.49 13.06
C LEU A 313 -1.22 -11.58 11.95
N GLU A 314 -1.22 -12.05 10.69
CA GLU A 314 -1.95 -11.41 9.60
C GLU A 314 -3.45 -11.41 9.88
N TYR A 315 -4.01 -12.56 10.29
CA TYR A 315 -5.44 -12.65 10.60
C TYR A 315 -5.85 -11.70 11.73
N LEU A 316 -5.06 -11.59 12.79
CA LEU A 316 -5.29 -10.61 13.86
C LEU A 316 -5.30 -9.17 13.32
N ASN A 317 -4.41 -8.84 12.39
CA ASN A 317 -4.42 -7.54 11.75
C ASN A 317 -5.67 -7.36 10.86
N ASP A 318 -6.05 -8.39 10.10
CA ASP A 318 -7.23 -8.35 9.23
C ASP A 318 -8.53 -8.25 10.02
N LEU A 319 -8.67 -8.97 11.14
CA LEU A 319 -9.80 -8.79 12.07
C LEU A 319 -9.95 -7.33 12.47
N LYS A 320 -8.84 -6.69 12.87
CA LYS A 320 -8.87 -5.28 13.24
C LYS A 320 -9.29 -4.38 12.09
N GLN A 321 -8.75 -4.60 10.88
CA GLN A 321 -9.12 -3.81 9.70
C GLN A 321 -10.57 -4.08 9.28
N TYR A 322 -11.03 -5.33 9.33
CA TYR A 322 -12.39 -5.73 9.01
C TYR A 322 -13.42 -5.02 9.90
N TRP A 323 -13.24 -5.10 11.24
CA TRP A 323 -14.18 -4.51 12.21
C TRP A 323 -14.08 -3.00 12.32
N LYS A 324 -12.93 -2.42 12.00
CA LYS A 324 -12.69 -0.98 12.16
C LYS A 324 -12.82 -0.18 10.86
N ARG A 325 -12.59 -0.81 9.69
CA ARG A 325 -12.47 -0.12 8.39
C ARG A 325 -13.19 -0.84 7.24
N GLY A 326 -13.56 -2.08 7.44
CA GLY A 326 -14.20 -2.93 6.44
C GLY A 326 -15.67 -3.18 6.76
N TYR A 327 -16.08 -4.43 6.58
CA TYR A 327 -17.48 -4.87 6.63
C TYR A 327 -18.04 -5.07 8.05
N GLY A 328 -17.24 -4.92 9.11
CA GLY A 328 -17.67 -5.18 10.48
C GLY A 328 -18.85 -4.30 10.94
N TYR A 329 -18.88 -3.05 10.50
CA TYR A 329 -19.98 -2.11 10.75
C TYR A 329 -20.31 -1.35 9.48
N THR A 330 -21.59 -1.15 9.21
CA THR A 330 -22.07 -0.41 8.02
C THR A 330 -21.50 0.99 7.94
N ILE A 331 -21.36 1.68 9.09
CA ILE A 331 -20.81 3.04 9.12
C ILE A 331 -19.34 3.11 8.65
N ASN A 332 -18.57 2.03 8.73
CA ASN A 332 -17.20 2.03 8.23
C ASN A 332 -17.15 2.39 6.74
N SER A 333 -17.95 1.72 5.92
CA SER A 333 -18.03 1.98 4.48
C SER A 333 -18.79 3.26 4.17
N ARG A 334 -19.93 3.51 4.85
CA ARG A 334 -20.77 4.70 4.62
C ARG A 334 -20.06 6.00 4.96
N SER A 335 -19.10 6.01 5.89
CA SER A 335 -18.28 7.20 6.16
C SER A 335 -17.50 7.68 4.94
N SER A 336 -17.25 6.83 3.92
CA SER A 336 -16.53 7.16 2.68
C SER A 336 -17.41 7.73 1.56
N CYS A 337 -18.69 7.98 1.79
CA CYS A 337 -19.63 8.52 0.78
C CYS A 337 -19.11 9.80 0.11
N THR A 338 -18.55 10.72 0.89
CA THR A 338 -18.02 11.98 0.34
C THR A 338 -16.89 11.73 -0.66
N LEU A 339 -16.01 10.77 -0.39
CA LEU A 339 -14.92 10.42 -1.31
C LEU A 339 -15.45 9.71 -2.56
N PHE A 340 -16.41 8.80 -2.40
CA PHE A 340 -17.06 8.13 -3.50
C PHE A 340 -17.74 9.12 -4.44
N GLN A 341 -18.50 10.06 -3.90
CA GLN A 341 -19.16 11.11 -4.69
C GLN A 341 -18.16 12.05 -5.38
N ASP A 342 -17.06 12.43 -4.71
CA ASP A 342 -16.00 13.26 -5.29
C ASP A 342 -15.39 12.61 -6.54
N ILE A 343 -15.10 11.30 -6.48
CA ILE A 343 -14.57 10.56 -7.63
C ILE A 343 -15.55 10.61 -8.82
N PHE A 344 -16.83 10.30 -8.59
CA PHE A 344 -17.83 10.30 -9.66
C PHE A 344 -18.12 11.72 -10.20
N GLN A 345 -18.08 12.76 -9.35
CA GLN A 345 -18.22 14.15 -9.80
C GLN A 345 -17.09 14.56 -10.76
N HIS A 346 -15.87 14.09 -10.51
CA HIS A 346 -14.74 14.31 -11.42
C HIS A 346 -14.96 13.62 -12.77
N LEU A 347 -15.39 12.35 -12.76
CA LEU A 347 -15.66 11.58 -13.97
C LEU A 347 -16.84 12.21 -14.77
N ASP A 348 -17.95 12.57 -14.11
CA ASP A 348 -19.08 13.22 -14.72
C ASP A 348 -18.71 14.56 -15.37
N LYS A 349 -17.85 15.34 -14.70
CA LYS A 349 -17.35 16.60 -15.25
C LYS A 349 -16.55 16.37 -16.52
N ALA A 350 -15.69 15.35 -16.55
CA ALA A 350 -14.89 15.00 -17.72
C ALA A 350 -15.77 14.54 -18.89
N VAL A 351 -16.80 13.72 -18.63
CA VAL A 351 -17.80 13.30 -19.62
C VAL A 351 -18.48 14.52 -20.24
N LYS A 352 -19.03 15.43 -19.41
CA LYS A 352 -19.70 16.66 -19.89
C LYS A 352 -18.77 17.53 -20.73
N GLN A 353 -17.53 17.71 -20.33
CA GLN A 353 -16.55 18.48 -21.10
C GLN A 353 -16.28 17.87 -22.47
N LYS A 354 -16.11 16.54 -22.54
CA LYS A 354 -15.90 15.84 -23.81
C LYS A 354 -17.12 15.92 -24.71
N GLN A 355 -18.34 15.72 -24.19
CA GLN A 355 -19.59 15.87 -24.93
C GLN A 355 -19.77 17.30 -25.50
N CYS A 356 -19.27 18.32 -24.79
CA CYS A 356 -19.23 19.70 -25.29
C CYS A 356 -18.00 19.98 -26.17
N SER A 357 -17.26 18.98 -26.62
CA SER A 357 -16.02 19.14 -27.40
C SER A 357 -14.95 20.00 -26.72
N GLN A 358 -14.99 20.08 -25.39
CA GLN A 358 -14.02 20.81 -24.57
C GLN A 358 -12.89 19.89 -24.08
N PRO A 359 -11.68 20.41 -23.88
CA PRO A 359 -10.62 19.65 -23.24
C PRO A 359 -10.98 19.37 -21.77
N VAL A 360 -10.67 18.18 -21.27
CA VAL A 360 -10.86 17.84 -19.85
C VAL A 360 -9.99 18.76 -18.98
N SER A 361 -10.59 19.52 -18.08
CA SER A 361 -9.89 20.54 -17.29
C SER A 361 -8.84 19.97 -16.36
N SER A 362 -9.07 18.76 -15.85
CA SER A 362 -8.16 18.04 -14.95
C SER A 362 -8.03 16.59 -15.42
N PRO A 363 -7.09 16.31 -16.33
CA PRO A 363 -6.93 14.97 -16.90
C PRO A 363 -6.42 13.94 -15.87
N VAL A 364 -5.71 14.38 -14.84
CA VAL A 364 -5.22 13.52 -13.77
C VAL A 364 -5.52 14.14 -12.41
N ILE A 365 -6.11 13.33 -11.53
CA ILE A 365 -6.44 13.69 -10.15
C ILE A 365 -5.81 12.64 -9.24
N LEU A 366 -4.95 13.09 -8.34
CA LEU A 366 -4.16 12.26 -7.43
C LEU A 366 -4.56 12.58 -5.99
N GLN A 367 -5.04 11.60 -5.25
CA GLN A 367 -5.57 11.73 -3.90
C GLN A 367 -4.74 10.87 -2.94
N PHE A 368 -3.94 11.49 -2.07
CA PHE A 368 -3.04 10.78 -1.17
C PHE A 368 -3.64 10.63 0.23
N GLY A 369 -3.95 9.39 0.60
CA GLY A 369 -4.58 9.04 1.86
C GLY A 369 -3.87 7.90 2.60
N HIS A 370 -4.67 7.07 3.23
CA HIS A 370 -4.26 6.03 4.16
C HIS A 370 -4.92 4.69 3.81
N ALA A 371 -4.50 3.59 4.44
CA ALA A 371 -5.25 2.33 4.39
C ALA A 371 -6.69 2.55 4.87
N GLU A 372 -6.85 3.42 5.86
CA GLU A 372 -8.12 3.87 6.44
C GLU A 372 -8.97 4.71 5.48
N THR A 373 -8.41 5.16 4.36
CA THR A 373 -9.13 5.85 3.28
C THR A 373 -9.58 4.86 2.21
N LEU A 374 -8.71 3.91 1.82
CA LEU A 374 -8.98 2.95 0.74
C LEU A 374 -9.94 1.83 1.18
N LEU A 375 -9.72 1.23 2.36
CA LEU A 375 -10.54 0.08 2.81
C LEU A 375 -12.03 0.38 2.92
N PRO A 376 -12.48 1.51 3.53
CA PRO A 376 -13.90 1.85 3.57
C PRO A 376 -14.49 2.05 2.17
N LEU A 377 -13.77 2.72 1.28
CA LEU A 377 -14.22 2.94 -0.09
C LEU A 377 -14.36 1.62 -0.87
N LEU A 378 -13.37 0.74 -0.81
CA LEU A 378 -13.43 -0.59 -1.44
C LEU A 378 -14.58 -1.44 -0.86
N SER A 379 -14.83 -1.33 0.45
CA SER A 379 -15.95 -2.00 1.11
C SER A 379 -17.30 -1.39 0.69
N LEU A 380 -17.39 -0.08 0.51
CA LEU A 380 -18.58 0.60 -0.02
C LEU A 380 -18.91 0.12 -1.44
N MET A 381 -17.87 -0.08 -2.25
CA MET A 381 -17.98 -0.60 -3.62
C MET A 381 -18.22 -2.10 -3.71
N GLY A 382 -18.21 -2.85 -2.59
CA GLY A 382 -18.50 -4.27 -2.53
C GLY A 382 -17.32 -5.21 -2.78
N TYR A 383 -16.08 -4.68 -2.84
CA TYR A 383 -14.89 -5.48 -3.11
C TYR A 383 -14.40 -6.26 -1.88
N PHE A 384 -13.83 -7.44 -2.11
CA PHE A 384 -13.21 -8.30 -1.09
C PHE A 384 -14.15 -8.73 0.04
N LYS A 385 -15.45 -8.79 -0.24
CA LYS A 385 -16.43 -9.27 0.71
C LYS A 385 -16.38 -10.79 0.77
N ASP A 386 -16.14 -11.34 1.96
CA ASP A 386 -16.26 -12.76 2.24
C ASP A 386 -17.72 -13.15 2.46
N LYS A 387 -18.03 -14.45 2.28
CA LYS A 387 -19.37 -14.97 2.50
C LYS A 387 -19.78 -14.85 3.96
N GLU A 388 -18.86 -15.21 4.86
CA GLU A 388 -19.06 -15.12 6.30
C GLU A 388 -18.15 -14.02 6.89
N PRO A 389 -18.61 -13.30 7.92
CA PRO A 389 -17.77 -12.30 8.60
C PRO A 389 -16.53 -12.93 9.23
N LEU A 390 -15.43 -12.16 9.25
CA LEU A 390 -14.25 -12.53 10.03
C LEU A 390 -14.54 -12.40 11.52
N THR A 391 -14.32 -13.47 12.29
CA THR A 391 -14.58 -13.50 13.74
C THR A 391 -13.38 -14.09 14.50
N ALA A 392 -13.39 -14.00 15.82
CA ALA A 392 -12.38 -14.65 16.66
C ALA A 392 -12.39 -16.18 16.58
N TYR A 393 -13.44 -16.77 16.01
CA TYR A 393 -13.76 -18.20 16.17
C TYR A 393 -13.70 -18.99 14.86
N ASN A 394 -13.50 -18.33 13.72
CA ASN A 394 -13.51 -18.96 12.40
C ASN A 394 -12.21 -18.76 11.61
N TYR A 395 -11.08 -18.67 12.32
CA TYR A 395 -9.75 -18.50 11.69
C TYR A 395 -9.45 -19.58 10.65
N LYS A 396 -9.74 -20.85 10.98
CA LYS A 396 -9.43 -22.00 10.11
C LYS A 396 -10.26 -21.97 8.82
N GLU A 397 -11.52 -21.61 8.93
CA GLU A 397 -12.44 -21.49 7.79
C GLU A 397 -12.10 -20.28 6.91
N GLN A 398 -11.47 -19.26 7.49
CA GLN A 398 -11.08 -18.03 6.83
C GLN A 398 -9.64 -18.01 6.28
N MET A 399 -8.99 -19.16 6.18
CA MET A 399 -7.62 -19.27 5.62
C MET A 399 -7.51 -18.74 4.19
N HIS A 400 -8.57 -18.86 3.40
CA HIS A 400 -8.68 -18.38 2.01
C HIS A 400 -9.56 -17.13 1.86
N ARG A 401 -9.70 -16.34 2.92
CA ARG A 401 -10.49 -15.10 2.90
C ARG A 401 -10.05 -14.14 1.81
N LYS A 402 -11.00 -13.42 1.26
CA LYS A 402 -10.75 -12.33 0.30
C LYS A 402 -10.23 -11.08 1.00
N PHE A 403 -10.70 -10.82 2.23
CA PHE A 403 -10.33 -9.64 3.00
C PHE A 403 -8.95 -9.82 3.66
N ARG A 404 -7.89 -9.64 2.86
CA ARG A 404 -6.49 -9.65 3.31
C ARG A 404 -5.91 -8.25 3.17
N SER A 405 -5.88 -7.49 4.26
CA SER A 405 -5.52 -6.07 4.24
C SER A 405 -4.11 -5.79 3.72
N GLY A 406 -3.17 -6.71 3.91
CA GLY A 406 -1.80 -6.60 3.39
C GLY A 406 -1.72 -6.71 1.87
N HIS A 407 -2.63 -7.45 1.24
CA HIS A 407 -2.72 -7.59 -0.22
C HIS A 407 -3.57 -6.49 -0.87
N ILE A 408 -4.60 -6.03 -0.16
CA ILE A 408 -5.51 -5.00 -0.67
C ILE A 408 -4.84 -3.63 -0.59
N VAL A 409 -4.29 -3.29 0.59
CA VAL A 409 -3.75 -1.96 0.87
C VAL A 409 -2.33 -2.02 1.46
N PRO A 410 -1.33 -2.63 0.76
CA PRO A 410 0.07 -2.53 1.14
C PRO A 410 0.52 -1.05 1.18
N TYR A 411 1.74 -0.76 1.62
CA TYR A 411 2.29 0.59 1.43
C TYR A 411 2.24 0.98 -0.05
N ALA A 412 2.02 2.25 -0.36
CA ALA A 412 1.90 2.76 -1.73
C ALA A 412 0.74 2.18 -2.57
N SER A 413 -0.17 1.41 -1.94
CA SER A 413 -1.35 0.88 -2.66
C SER A 413 -2.15 2.00 -3.33
N ASN A 414 -2.77 1.65 -4.45
CA ASN A 414 -3.49 2.62 -5.26
C ASN A 414 -4.75 1.99 -5.87
N LEU A 415 -5.86 2.74 -5.84
CA LEU A 415 -7.09 2.45 -6.56
C LEU A 415 -7.26 3.52 -7.63
N ILE A 416 -7.35 3.12 -8.89
CA ILE A 416 -7.34 4.02 -10.03
C ILE A 416 -8.60 3.80 -10.87
N PHE A 417 -9.29 4.88 -11.19
CA PHE A 417 -10.37 4.94 -12.17
C PHE A 417 -9.84 5.59 -13.42
N VAL A 418 -9.94 4.89 -14.56
CA VAL A 418 -9.55 5.43 -15.86
C VAL A 418 -10.79 5.55 -16.72
N LEU A 419 -11.11 6.78 -17.13
CA LEU A 419 -12.20 7.09 -18.05
C LEU A 419 -11.64 7.16 -19.47
N TYR A 420 -12.26 6.41 -20.36
CA TYR A 420 -11.94 6.38 -21.79
C TYR A 420 -13.06 7.02 -22.60
N HIS A 421 -12.68 7.68 -23.70
CA HIS A 421 -13.59 8.20 -24.72
C HIS A 421 -13.35 7.45 -26.05
N CYS A 422 -14.41 6.86 -26.60
CA CYS A 422 -14.40 6.00 -27.77
C CYS A 422 -15.02 6.73 -28.97
N LYS A 423 -14.25 6.95 -30.02
CA LYS A 423 -14.67 7.77 -31.17
C LYS A 423 -15.71 7.10 -32.09
N ASN A 424 -15.75 5.76 -32.12
CA ASN A 424 -16.63 4.99 -33.04
C ASN A 424 -17.85 4.39 -32.32
N ALA A 425 -18.24 4.99 -31.18
CA ALA A 425 -19.43 4.58 -30.45
C ALA A 425 -20.68 4.70 -31.32
N LYS A 426 -21.51 3.65 -31.32
CA LYS A 426 -22.79 3.62 -32.07
C LYS A 426 -23.88 4.43 -31.39
N THR A 427 -23.77 4.59 -30.08
CA THR A 427 -24.71 5.33 -29.25
C THR A 427 -23.96 6.24 -28.26
N PRO A 428 -24.57 7.33 -27.77
CA PRO A 428 -23.96 8.19 -26.75
C PRO A 428 -23.57 7.46 -25.45
N LYS A 429 -24.24 6.31 -25.13
CA LYS A 429 -23.90 5.49 -23.97
C LYS A 429 -22.57 4.76 -24.15
N GLU A 430 -22.26 4.31 -25.35
CA GLU A 430 -21.03 3.58 -25.66
C GLU A 430 -19.82 4.51 -25.77
N GLU A 431 -20.03 5.83 -25.81
CA GLU A 431 -18.98 6.83 -25.99
C GLU A 431 -17.96 6.83 -24.83
N PHE A 432 -18.41 6.48 -23.61
CA PHE A 432 -17.53 6.49 -22.44
C PHE A 432 -17.44 5.10 -21.79
N ARG A 433 -16.21 4.68 -21.54
CA ARG A 433 -15.91 3.44 -20.83
C ARG A 433 -15.04 3.72 -19.60
N VAL A 434 -15.11 2.86 -18.63
CA VAL A 434 -14.33 2.97 -17.38
C VAL A 434 -13.65 1.65 -17.06
N GLN A 435 -12.40 1.75 -16.61
CA GLN A 435 -11.60 0.64 -16.10
C GLN A 435 -11.11 0.98 -14.70
N LEU A 436 -11.09 -0.01 -13.82
CA LEU A 436 -10.55 0.11 -12.49
C LEU A 436 -9.24 -0.68 -12.37
N LEU A 437 -8.26 -0.08 -11.68
CA LEU A 437 -7.05 -0.80 -11.31
C LEU A 437 -6.85 -0.71 -9.80
N LEU A 438 -6.41 -1.81 -9.20
CA LEU A 438 -5.94 -1.85 -7.82
C LEU A 438 -4.49 -2.33 -7.81
N ASN A 439 -3.63 -1.55 -7.19
CA ASN A 439 -2.20 -1.83 -7.18
C ASN A 439 -1.65 -2.05 -8.60
N GLU A 440 -2.06 -1.18 -9.52
CA GLU A 440 -1.68 -1.18 -10.95
C GLU A 440 -2.13 -2.42 -11.76
N LYS A 441 -2.90 -3.31 -11.15
CA LYS A 441 -3.52 -4.48 -11.82
C LYS A 441 -4.99 -4.19 -12.10
N VAL A 442 -5.49 -4.64 -13.24
CA VAL A 442 -6.91 -4.51 -13.57
C VAL A 442 -7.75 -5.17 -12.48
N LEU A 443 -8.68 -4.39 -11.92
CA LEU A 443 -9.64 -4.83 -10.93
C LEU A 443 -10.98 -5.09 -11.63
N PRO A 444 -11.42 -6.34 -11.78
CA PRO A 444 -12.72 -6.63 -12.38
C PRO A 444 -13.85 -5.93 -11.60
N LEU A 445 -14.85 -5.48 -12.33
CA LEU A 445 -15.99 -4.78 -11.70
C LEU A 445 -16.78 -5.73 -10.79
N ALA A 446 -17.10 -5.27 -9.60
CA ALA A 446 -17.68 -6.13 -8.55
C ALA A 446 -19.01 -6.78 -8.98
N HIS A 447 -19.79 -6.13 -9.85
CA HIS A 447 -21.12 -6.57 -10.27
C HIS A 447 -21.15 -7.45 -11.51
N SER A 448 -20.24 -7.25 -12.47
CA SER A 448 -20.24 -7.97 -13.75
C SER A 448 -19.03 -8.88 -13.96
N GLN A 449 -17.98 -8.71 -13.15
CA GLN A 449 -16.66 -9.35 -13.32
C GLN A 449 -15.95 -8.98 -14.64
N GLU A 450 -16.46 -7.98 -15.34
CA GLU A 450 -15.82 -7.42 -16.53
C GLU A 450 -14.62 -6.54 -16.15
N THR A 451 -13.66 -6.46 -17.03
CA THR A 451 -12.44 -5.64 -16.83
C THR A 451 -12.61 -4.21 -17.28
N VAL A 452 -13.63 -3.95 -18.11
CA VAL A 452 -14.05 -2.66 -18.63
C VAL A 452 -15.58 -2.63 -18.71
N SER A 453 -16.21 -1.50 -18.40
CA SER A 453 -17.66 -1.32 -18.51
C SER A 453 -17.99 0.00 -19.16
N LEU A 454 -19.21 0.11 -19.69
CA LEU A 454 -19.78 1.42 -20.01
C LEU A 454 -19.86 2.26 -18.72
N TYR A 455 -19.50 3.53 -18.81
CA TYR A 455 -19.51 4.41 -17.64
C TYR A 455 -20.94 4.60 -17.05
N GLU A 456 -21.95 4.65 -17.92
CA GLU A 456 -23.36 4.71 -17.48
C GLU A 456 -23.80 3.45 -16.74
N ASP A 457 -23.32 2.27 -17.14
CA ASP A 457 -23.67 1.01 -16.46
C ASP A 457 -23.04 0.95 -15.07
N LEU A 458 -21.79 1.42 -14.92
CA LEU A 458 -21.16 1.58 -13.62
C LEU A 458 -21.94 2.55 -12.72
N LYS A 459 -22.38 3.70 -13.26
CA LYS A 459 -23.22 4.66 -12.51
C LYS A 459 -24.56 4.07 -12.11
N ASN A 460 -25.20 3.32 -13.00
CA ASN A 460 -26.47 2.66 -12.71
C ASN A 460 -26.31 1.60 -11.61
N HIS A 461 -25.22 0.85 -11.62
CA HIS A 461 -24.93 -0.10 -10.55
C HIS A 461 -24.80 0.59 -9.20
N TYR A 462 -24.14 1.73 -9.13
CA TYR A 462 -23.95 2.49 -7.88
C TYR A 462 -24.97 3.60 -7.66
N LYS A 463 -26.10 3.58 -8.40
CA LYS A 463 -27.11 4.64 -8.38
C LYS A 463 -27.58 4.95 -6.95
N ASP A 464 -27.89 3.92 -6.17
CA ASP A 464 -28.40 4.09 -4.81
C ASP A 464 -27.35 4.78 -3.91
N ILE A 465 -26.07 4.41 -4.05
CA ILE A 465 -24.98 5.06 -3.31
C ILE A 465 -24.82 6.51 -3.77
N LEU A 466 -24.83 6.76 -5.08
CA LEU A 466 -24.69 8.12 -5.62
C LEU A 466 -25.82 9.05 -5.22
N GLN A 467 -27.04 8.52 -5.05
CA GLN A 467 -28.24 9.31 -4.73
C GLN A 467 -28.53 9.44 -3.23
N SER A 468 -28.21 8.42 -2.42
CA SER A 468 -28.64 8.35 -1.02
C SER A 468 -27.49 8.37 0.01
N CYS A 469 -26.23 8.28 -0.42
CA CYS A 469 -25.09 8.24 0.51
C CYS A 469 -24.60 9.66 0.79
N HIS A 470 -25.31 10.39 1.63
CA HIS A 470 -24.92 11.73 2.04
C HIS A 470 -24.16 11.70 3.37
N THR A 471 -22.94 12.19 3.37
CA THR A 471 -22.04 12.12 4.55
C THR A 471 -22.65 12.80 5.78
N SER A 472 -23.38 13.91 5.62
CA SER A 472 -24.06 14.57 6.73
C SER A 472 -25.07 13.64 7.40
N GLU A 473 -25.91 12.96 6.62
CA GLU A 473 -26.94 12.05 7.13
C GLU A 473 -26.35 10.77 7.70
N GLU A 474 -25.37 10.18 6.98
CA GLU A 474 -24.70 8.95 7.39
C GLU A 474 -23.87 9.12 8.67
N CYS A 475 -23.28 10.27 8.88
CA CYS A 475 -22.33 10.55 9.95
C CYS A 475 -22.95 11.24 11.18
N GLU A 476 -24.20 11.71 11.10
CA GLU A 476 -24.94 12.26 12.25
C GLU A 476 -25.36 11.17 13.22
N LEU A 477 -25.32 11.50 14.51
CA LEU A 477 -25.92 10.66 15.55
C LEU A 477 -27.45 10.80 15.49
N PRO A 478 -28.21 9.72 15.78
CA PRO A 478 -29.65 9.83 15.94
C PRO A 478 -30.00 10.93 16.95
N LYS A 479 -30.91 11.83 16.58
CA LYS A 479 -31.41 12.82 17.53
C LYS A 479 -32.13 12.06 18.67
N VAL A 480 -31.64 12.22 19.87
CA VAL A 480 -32.36 11.74 21.08
C VAL A 480 -33.63 12.58 21.18
N ASN A 481 -34.79 11.99 20.88
CA ASN A 481 -36.08 12.64 21.19
C ASN A 481 -36.18 12.73 22.71
N THR A 482 -35.93 13.92 23.25
CA THR A 482 -36.16 14.28 24.65
C THR A 482 -37.64 14.52 24.93
N SER A 483 -38.54 13.73 24.33
CA SER A 483 -39.99 13.90 24.49
C SER A 483 -40.67 12.88 25.43
N ASP A 484 -39.88 12.23 26.30
CA ASP A 484 -40.47 11.37 27.36
C ASP A 484 -40.05 11.84 28.76
N GLU A 485 -40.15 13.15 29.02
CA GLU A 485 -40.27 13.68 30.40
C GLU A 485 -41.53 14.54 30.50
N LEU A 486 -42.65 13.86 30.81
CA LEU A 486 -43.78 14.44 31.56
C LEU A 486 -44.51 13.31 32.29
#